data_4c604b930ddb01654d7851ed3aa253e8
#
_entry.id   4c604b930ddb01654d7851ed3aa253e8
#
_cell.length_a   1.000
_cell.length_b   1.000
_cell.length_c   1.000
_cell.angle_alpha   90.00
_cell.angle_beta   90.00
_cell.angle_gamma   90.00
#
_symmetry.space_group_name_H-M   'P 1'
#
loop_
_entity.id
_entity.type
_entity.pdbx_description
1 polymer ?
#
loop_
_entity_poly.entity_id
_entity_poly.type
_entity_poly.pdbx_seq_one_letter_code
_entity_poly.pdbx_strand_id
1 'polypeptide(L)'
;MEEPSATRVERRKVKTREILMRVALELFYENGIYWTTVEDITERADVGKGTFYQHFETKEALLQALLQQGLDVLLARKAAAIRGTKPGPQAIHAIIQAQVSFYLEHPEYLLYFHQIRGLLQLKSKTVKDLRSAYDEHLNQLGHRLRPALNGKANQDSKARKLGMAISAFTSGLLTYHLLFGRSGNLKHQRDEIQSELERSVQTLM
;
A
#
# COMPACT_ATOMS: atom_id res chain seq x y z
N MET A 1 -20.51 -10.89 -26.57
CA MET A 1 -19.12 -10.83 -27.03
C MET A 1 -18.28 -11.51 -25.95
N GLU A 2 -17.82 -12.74 -26.22
CA GLU A 2 -16.92 -13.44 -25.31
C GLU A 2 -15.54 -12.74 -25.34
N GLU A 3 -15.00 -12.38 -24.18
CA GLU A 3 -13.62 -11.91 -24.07
C GLU A 3 -12.68 -13.02 -24.57
N PRO A 4 -11.67 -12.71 -25.38
CA PRO A 4 -10.73 -13.71 -25.86
C PRO A 4 -9.97 -14.28 -24.67
N SER A 5 -10.11 -15.59 -24.46
CA SER A 5 -9.42 -16.30 -23.38
C SER A 5 -7.91 -16.15 -23.58
N ALA A 6 -7.21 -15.62 -22.55
CA ALA A 6 -5.76 -15.41 -22.56
C ALA A 6 -5.04 -16.71 -22.98
N THR A 7 -4.06 -16.58 -23.87
CA THR A 7 -3.26 -17.71 -24.35
C THR A 7 -2.46 -18.37 -23.21
N ARG A 8 -2.03 -19.62 -23.38
CA ARG A 8 -1.16 -20.30 -22.39
C ARG A 8 0.13 -19.52 -22.12
N VAL A 9 0.67 -18.85 -23.12
CA VAL A 9 1.88 -18.04 -23.02
C VAL A 9 1.62 -16.79 -22.18
N GLU A 10 0.53 -16.09 -22.42
CA GLU A 10 0.12 -14.89 -21.64
C GLU A 10 -0.11 -15.25 -20.17
N ARG A 11 -0.85 -16.34 -19.89
CA ARG A 11 -1.05 -16.80 -18.50
C ARG A 11 0.26 -17.12 -17.80
N ARG A 12 1.21 -17.75 -18.49
CA ARG A 12 2.54 -18.03 -17.94
C ARG A 12 3.31 -16.74 -17.67
N LYS A 13 3.25 -15.77 -18.57
CA LYS A 13 3.88 -14.47 -18.40
C LYS A 13 3.33 -13.73 -17.18
N VAL A 14 2.01 -13.66 -17.03
CA VAL A 14 1.35 -13.05 -15.85
C VAL A 14 1.80 -13.74 -14.56
N LYS A 15 1.75 -15.07 -14.52
CA LYS A 15 2.16 -15.84 -13.32
C LYS A 15 3.63 -15.60 -12.93
N THR A 16 4.55 -15.56 -13.91
CA THR A 16 5.96 -15.27 -13.62
C THR A 16 6.14 -13.86 -13.06
N ARG A 17 5.43 -12.87 -13.62
CA ARG A 17 5.45 -11.49 -13.12
C ARG A 17 4.97 -11.40 -11.66
N GLU A 18 3.88 -12.10 -11.33
CA GLU A 18 3.35 -12.18 -9.96
C GLU A 18 4.33 -12.83 -8.99
N ILE A 19 5.02 -13.91 -9.40
CA ILE A 19 6.05 -14.56 -8.59
C ILE A 19 7.20 -13.59 -8.31
N LEU A 20 7.71 -12.90 -9.34
CA LEU A 20 8.78 -11.91 -9.16
C LEU A 20 8.38 -10.79 -8.19
N MET A 21 7.16 -10.27 -8.31
CA MET A 21 6.64 -9.23 -7.44
C MET A 21 6.50 -9.73 -5.99
N ARG A 22 5.94 -10.90 -5.79
CA ARG A 22 5.79 -11.49 -4.44
C ARG A 22 7.14 -11.73 -3.78
N VAL A 23 8.05 -12.39 -4.48
CA VAL A 23 9.41 -12.68 -3.97
C VAL A 23 10.17 -11.39 -3.64
N ALA A 24 10.07 -10.38 -4.50
CA ALA A 24 10.70 -9.09 -4.22
C ALA A 24 10.13 -8.43 -2.96
N LEU A 25 8.81 -8.47 -2.77
CA LEU A 25 8.16 -7.90 -1.58
C LEU A 25 8.60 -8.62 -0.30
N GLU A 26 8.72 -9.95 -0.34
CA GLU A 26 9.24 -10.78 0.76
C GLU A 26 10.70 -10.39 1.09
N LEU A 27 11.56 -10.30 0.08
CA LEU A 27 12.96 -9.90 0.26
C LEU A 27 13.11 -8.46 0.77
N PHE A 28 12.26 -7.54 0.32
CA PHE A 28 12.24 -6.16 0.82
C PHE A 28 11.80 -6.09 2.28
N TYR A 29 10.92 -7.00 2.70
CA TYR A 29 10.54 -7.13 4.11
C TYR A 29 11.68 -7.69 4.97
N GLU A 30 12.38 -8.72 4.48
CA GLU A 30 13.47 -9.39 5.19
C GLU A 30 14.75 -8.53 5.26
N ASN A 31 15.18 -7.99 4.14
CA ASN A 31 16.50 -7.37 3.97
C ASN A 31 16.45 -5.86 3.71
N GLY A 32 15.27 -5.33 3.38
CA GLY A 32 15.11 -3.94 2.94
C GLY A 32 15.36 -3.74 1.44
N ILE A 33 14.78 -2.68 0.89
CA ILE A 33 14.84 -2.36 -0.54
C ILE A 33 16.30 -2.09 -0.99
N TYR A 34 17.07 -1.41 -0.17
CA TYR A 34 18.43 -1.02 -0.54
C TYR A 34 19.35 -2.22 -0.76
N TRP A 35 19.28 -3.22 0.12
CA TRP A 35 20.18 -4.37 0.11
C TRP A 35 19.72 -5.51 -0.80
N THR A 36 18.48 -5.52 -1.25
CA THR A 36 17.96 -6.54 -2.16
C THR A 36 18.34 -6.22 -3.60
N THR A 37 19.01 -7.14 -4.28
CA THR A 37 19.43 -7.03 -5.69
C THR A 37 18.47 -7.74 -6.63
N VAL A 38 18.61 -7.53 -7.94
CA VAL A 38 17.87 -8.30 -8.96
C VAL A 38 18.31 -9.76 -8.93
N GLU A 39 19.58 -10.03 -8.62
CA GLU A 39 20.11 -11.37 -8.43
C GLU A 39 19.38 -12.12 -7.34
N ASP A 40 19.23 -11.52 -6.15
CA ASP A 40 18.54 -12.14 -5.02
C ASP A 40 17.09 -12.47 -5.38
N ILE A 41 16.40 -11.57 -6.10
CA ILE A 41 15.03 -11.76 -6.53
C ILE A 41 14.93 -12.91 -7.52
N THR A 42 15.83 -12.97 -8.51
CA THR A 42 15.75 -14.02 -9.56
C THR A 42 16.16 -15.39 -9.01
N GLU A 43 17.14 -15.44 -8.12
CA GLU A 43 17.55 -16.67 -7.44
C GLU A 43 16.40 -17.23 -6.57
N ARG A 44 15.79 -16.39 -5.71
CA ARG A 44 14.66 -16.81 -4.86
C ARG A 44 13.41 -17.18 -5.67
N ALA A 45 13.20 -16.56 -6.83
CA ALA A 45 12.08 -16.84 -7.74
C ALA A 45 12.32 -18.05 -8.66
N ASP A 46 13.51 -18.65 -8.62
CA ASP A 46 13.94 -19.74 -9.49
C ASP A 46 13.77 -19.41 -10.99
N VAL A 47 14.25 -18.22 -11.39
CA VAL A 47 14.23 -17.76 -12.79
C VAL A 47 15.58 -17.11 -13.17
N GLY A 48 15.89 -17.15 -14.47
CA GLY A 48 17.09 -16.43 -14.96
C GLY A 48 16.91 -14.91 -14.96
N LYS A 49 18.02 -14.15 -14.83
CA LYS A 49 18.02 -12.67 -14.93
C LYS A 49 17.34 -12.15 -16.20
N GLY A 50 17.51 -12.84 -17.33
CA GLY A 50 16.82 -12.49 -18.58
C GLY A 50 15.31 -12.50 -18.45
N THR A 51 14.75 -13.42 -17.65
CA THR A 51 13.33 -13.48 -17.36
C THR A 51 12.87 -12.27 -16.57
N PHE A 52 13.65 -11.80 -15.57
CA PHE A 52 13.35 -10.56 -14.86
C PHE A 52 13.22 -9.38 -15.83
N TYR A 53 14.22 -9.19 -16.70
CA TYR A 53 14.24 -8.07 -17.63
C TYR A 53 13.19 -8.14 -18.74
N GLN A 54 12.58 -9.30 -18.99
CA GLN A 54 11.38 -9.42 -19.83
C GLN A 54 10.11 -8.85 -19.17
N HIS A 55 10.09 -8.70 -17.84
CA HIS A 55 8.96 -8.20 -17.06
C HIS A 55 9.16 -6.81 -16.50
N PHE A 56 10.38 -6.46 -16.14
CA PHE A 56 10.75 -5.19 -15.51
C PHE A 56 12.09 -4.72 -16.06
N GLU A 57 12.10 -3.54 -16.68
CA GLU A 57 13.34 -2.96 -17.24
C GLU A 57 14.39 -2.70 -16.16
N THR A 58 13.96 -2.37 -14.96
CA THR A 58 14.83 -2.06 -13.81
C THR A 58 14.18 -2.53 -12.51
N LYS A 59 14.96 -2.56 -11.44
CA LYS A 59 14.46 -2.78 -10.08
C LYS A 59 13.45 -1.70 -9.68
N GLU A 60 13.66 -0.47 -10.12
CA GLU A 60 12.75 0.65 -9.87
C GLU A 60 11.40 0.46 -10.56
N ALA A 61 11.36 -0.11 -11.77
CA ALA A 61 10.11 -0.47 -12.43
C ALA A 61 9.32 -1.53 -11.65
N LEU A 62 10.02 -2.49 -11.04
CA LEU A 62 9.41 -3.45 -10.11
C LEU A 62 8.89 -2.74 -8.86
N LEU A 63 9.67 -1.82 -8.26
CA LEU A 63 9.22 -1.02 -7.10
C LEU A 63 7.95 -0.25 -7.44
N GLN A 64 7.89 0.40 -8.60
CA GLN A 64 6.69 1.13 -9.01
C GLN A 64 5.48 0.20 -9.17
N ALA A 65 5.65 -0.97 -9.76
CA ALA A 65 4.57 -1.94 -9.92
C ALA A 65 4.04 -2.45 -8.57
N LEU A 66 4.92 -2.73 -7.61
CA LEU A 66 4.56 -3.12 -6.24
C LEU A 66 3.83 -1.98 -5.50
N LEU A 67 4.31 -0.75 -5.65
CA LEU A 67 3.65 0.42 -5.06
C LEU A 67 2.23 0.55 -5.59
N GLN A 68 2.05 0.51 -6.90
CA GLN A 68 0.73 0.63 -7.53
C GLN A 68 -0.20 -0.49 -7.05
N GLN A 69 0.25 -1.75 -7.09
CA GLN A 69 -0.54 -2.90 -6.65
C GLN A 69 -1.00 -2.74 -5.18
N GLY A 70 -0.08 -2.40 -4.28
CA GLY A 70 -0.42 -2.24 -2.86
C GLY A 70 -1.38 -1.09 -2.59
N LEU A 71 -1.19 0.05 -3.28
CA LEU A 71 -2.07 1.21 -3.18
C LEU A 71 -3.46 0.92 -3.74
N ASP A 72 -3.57 0.20 -4.86
CA ASP A 72 -4.85 -0.19 -5.48
C ASP A 72 -5.65 -1.13 -4.55
N VAL A 73 -4.99 -2.15 -3.99
CA VAL A 73 -5.64 -3.07 -3.02
C VAL A 73 -6.13 -2.31 -1.80
N LEU A 74 -5.28 -1.44 -1.24
CA LEU A 74 -5.64 -0.64 -0.07
C LEU A 74 -6.82 0.30 -0.35
N LEU A 75 -6.81 0.97 -1.53
CA LEU A 75 -7.89 1.85 -1.94
C LEU A 75 -9.20 1.09 -2.16
N ALA A 76 -9.15 -0.09 -2.79
CA ALA A 76 -10.31 -0.94 -3.00
C ALA A 76 -10.93 -1.41 -1.68
N ARG A 77 -10.10 -1.81 -0.69
CA ARG A 77 -10.56 -2.19 0.66
C ARG A 77 -11.24 -1.03 1.38
N LYS A 78 -10.63 0.16 1.36
CA LYS A 78 -11.23 1.37 1.95
C LYS A 78 -12.56 1.73 1.29
N ALA A 79 -12.62 1.64 -0.03
CA ALA A 79 -13.84 1.90 -0.77
C ALA A 79 -14.96 0.89 -0.46
N ALA A 80 -14.61 -0.38 -0.28
CA ALA A 80 -15.55 -1.42 0.12
C ALA A 80 -16.08 -1.18 1.54
N ALA A 81 -15.21 -0.78 2.46
CA ALA A 81 -15.55 -0.55 3.86
C ALA A 81 -16.58 0.58 4.08
N ILE A 82 -16.57 1.60 3.23
CA ILE A 82 -17.52 2.73 3.34
C ILE A 82 -18.81 2.53 2.55
N ARG A 83 -18.96 1.44 1.79
CA ARG A 83 -20.19 1.15 1.06
C ARG A 83 -21.35 0.95 2.04
N GLY A 84 -22.41 1.78 1.89
CA GLY A 84 -23.58 1.70 2.76
C GLY A 84 -23.41 2.30 4.16
N THR A 85 -22.24 2.84 4.51
CA THR A 85 -22.08 3.60 5.76
C THR A 85 -22.64 5.00 5.63
N LYS A 86 -23.20 5.53 6.72
CA LYS A 86 -23.60 6.94 6.77
C LYS A 86 -22.37 7.84 6.77
N PRO A 87 -22.44 9.03 6.12
CA PRO A 87 -21.38 10.04 6.24
C PRO A 87 -21.07 10.38 7.71
N GLY A 88 -19.79 10.68 7.99
CA GLY A 88 -19.37 11.10 9.31
C GLY A 88 -18.42 10.10 10.00
N PRO A 89 -18.36 10.11 11.34
CA PRO A 89 -17.41 9.33 12.12
C PRO A 89 -17.37 7.83 11.81
N GLN A 90 -18.53 7.23 11.52
CA GLN A 90 -18.62 5.80 11.18
C GLN A 90 -17.85 5.45 9.89
N ALA A 91 -17.95 6.30 8.86
CA ALA A 91 -17.22 6.08 7.62
C ALA A 91 -15.71 6.23 7.81
N ILE A 92 -15.28 7.19 8.64
CA ILE A 92 -13.86 7.39 9.01
C ILE A 92 -13.35 6.17 9.76
N HIS A 93 -14.09 5.70 10.76
CA HIS A 93 -13.76 4.48 11.50
C HIS A 93 -13.62 3.27 10.57
N ALA A 94 -14.55 3.05 9.65
CA ALA A 94 -14.48 1.95 8.68
C ALA A 94 -13.23 2.01 7.79
N ILE A 95 -12.78 3.21 7.39
CA ILE A 95 -11.55 3.40 6.60
C ILE A 95 -10.30 3.05 7.42
N ILE A 96 -10.27 3.47 8.68
CA ILE A 96 -9.16 3.15 9.59
C ILE A 96 -9.08 1.64 9.79
N GLN A 97 -10.22 0.99 10.07
CA GLN A 97 -10.31 -0.46 10.23
C GLN A 97 -9.82 -1.21 8.98
N ALA A 98 -10.24 -0.79 7.80
CA ALA A 98 -9.81 -1.38 6.54
C ALA A 98 -8.29 -1.27 6.33
N GLN A 99 -7.70 -0.12 6.70
CA GLN A 99 -6.26 0.10 6.60
C GLN A 99 -5.48 -0.72 7.63
N VAL A 100 -5.93 -0.75 8.88
CA VAL A 100 -5.31 -1.57 9.94
C VAL A 100 -5.36 -3.04 9.55
N SER A 101 -6.53 -3.57 9.16
CA SER A 101 -6.68 -4.96 8.74
C SER A 101 -5.76 -5.30 7.56
N PHE A 102 -5.65 -4.41 6.57
CA PHE A 102 -4.72 -4.62 5.45
C PHE A 102 -3.27 -4.80 5.92
N TYR A 103 -2.78 -3.93 6.79
CA TYR A 103 -1.41 -3.99 7.26
C TYR A 103 -1.14 -5.15 8.25
N LEU A 104 -2.17 -5.57 8.99
CA LEU A 104 -2.07 -6.76 9.85
C LEU A 104 -2.02 -8.07 9.04
N GLU A 105 -2.71 -8.10 7.91
CA GLU A 105 -2.67 -9.22 6.96
C GLU A 105 -1.41 -9.21 6.09
N HIS A 106 -0.88 -8.01 5.79
CA HIS A 106 0.21 -7.75 4.87
C HIS A 106 1.27 -6.81 5.48
N PRO A 107 1.97 -7.23 6.55
CA PRO A 107 3.00 -6.41 7.20
C PRO A 107 4.16 -6.06 6.26
N GLU A 108 4.40 -6.87 5.23
CA GLU A 108 5.38 -6.61 4.19
C GLU A 108 5.08 -5.33 3.41
N TYR A 109 3.80 -5.04 3.12
CA TYR A 109 3.41 -3.77 2.50
C TYR A 109 3.57 -2.57 3.43
N LEU A 110 3.38 -2.75 4.74
CA LEU A 110 3.60 -1.67 5.70
C LEU A 110 5.05 -1.19 5.68
N LEU A 111 6.02 -2.11 5.79
CA LEU A 111 7.45 -1.78 5.72
C LEU A 111 7.85 -1.30 4.33
N TYR A 112 7.32 -1.91 3.28
CA TYR A 112 7.56 -1.47 1.91
C TYR A 112 7.16 -0.01 1.70
N PHE A 113 5.95 0.40 2.09
CA PHE A 113 5.51 1.79 1.98
C PHE A 113 6.31 2.75 2.87
N HIS A 114 6.78 2.28 4.02
CA HIS A 114 7.69 3.05 4.88
C HIS A 114 9.03 3.33 4.18
N GLN A 115 9.65 2.32 3.61
CA GLN A 115 10.92 2.42 2.90
C GLN A 115 10.81 3.25 1.61
N ILE A 116 9.74 3.07 0.82
CA ILE A 116 9.48 3.87 -0.39
C ILE A 116 9.39 5.36 -0.07
N ARG A 117 8.76 5.74 1.04
CA ARG A 117 8.71 7.16 1.44
C ARG A 117 10.10 7.78 1.66
N GLY A 118 11.03 7.00 2.22
CA GLY A 118 12.43 7.42 2.31
C GLY A 118 13.08 7.66 0.95
N LEU A 119 12.78 6.81 -0.05
CA LEU A 119 13.30 6.97 -1.40
C LEU A 119 12.73 8.21 -2.13
N LEU A 120 11.54 8.67 -1.78
CA LEU A 120 10.91 9.87 -2.38
C LEU A 120 11.68 11.17 -2.14
N GLN A 121 12.68 11.16 -1.25
CA GLN A 121 13.59 12.30 -1.04
C GLN A 121 14.66 12.41 -2.13
N LEU A 122 14.94 11.34 -2.85
CA LEU A 122 15.95 11.32 -3.90
C LEU A 122 15.46 12.07 -5.15
N LYS A 123 16.41 12.72 -5.86
CA LYS A 123 16.13 13.49 -7.08
C LYS A 123 16.40 12.64 -8.32
N SER A 124 15.64 11.59 -8.57
CA SER A 124 15.74 10.77 -9.79
C SER A 124 14.45 10.78 -10.60
N LYS A 125 14.53 10.41 -11.87
CA LYS A 125 13.31 10.30 -12.74
C LYS A 125 12.33 9.30 -12.16
N THR A 126 12.81 8.16 -11.72
CA THR A 126 12.02 7.07 -11.11
C THR A 126 11.26 7.54 -9.87
N VAL A 127 11.86 8.41 -9.07
CA VAL A 127 11.21 8.99 -7.88
C VAL A 127 10.02 9.87 -8.26
N LYS A 128 10.05 10.53 -9.43
CA LYS A 128 8.89 11.31 -9.90
C LYS A 128 7.69 10.42 -10.15
N ASP A 129 7.89 9.26 -10.76
CA ASP A 129 6.82 8.31 -11.08
C ASP A 129 6.24 7.68 -9.81
N LEU A 130 7.09 7.30 -8.85
CA LEU A 130 6.68 6.82 -7.52
C LEU A 130 5.88 7.90 -6.76
N ARG A 131 6.34 9.15 -6.80
CA ARG A 131 5.64 10.28 -6.17
C ARG A 131 4.28 10.52 -6.81
N SER A 132 4.20 10.49 -8.15
CA SER A 132 2.94 10.65 -8.87
C SER A 132 1.93 9.57 -8.54
N ALA A 133 2.35 8.31 -8.44
CA ALA A 133 1.49 7.21 -8.02
C ALA A 133 0.94 7.41 -6.60
N TYR A 134 1.79 7.88 -5.69
CA TYR A 134 1.39 8.17 -4.31
C TYR A 134 0.42 9.35 -4.21
N ASP A 135 0.67 10.44 -4.95
CA ASP A 135 -0.21 11.61 -5.01
C ASP A 135 -1.57 11.26 -5.63
N GLU A 136 -1.58 10.48 -6.69
CA GLU A 136 -2.82 9.98 -7.29
C GLU A 136 -3.64 9.13 -6.32
N HIS A 137 -2.99 8.22 -5.59
CA HIS A 137 -3.67 7.46 -4.54
C HIS A 137 -4.32 8.38 -3.48
N LEU A 138 -3.61 9.41 -3.03
CA LEU A 138 -4.16 10.38 -2.05
C LEU A 138 -5.33 11.17 -2.63
N ASN A 139 -5.29 11.54 -3.92
CA ASN A 139 -6.39 12.20 -4.60
C ASN A 139 -7.62 11.27 -4.68
N GLN A 140 -7.43 10.03 -5.11
CA GLN A 140 -8.50 9.04 -5.19
C GLN A 140 -9.09 8.73 -3.80
N LEU A 141 -8.26 8.63 -2.78
CA LEU A 141 -8.73 8.49 -1.40
C LEU A 141 -9.56 9.69 -0.96
N GLY A 142 -9.11 10.92 -1.29
CA GLY A 142 -9.85 12.14 -1.03
C GLY A 142 -11.24 12.13 -1.69
N HIS A 143 -11.32 11.79 -2.97
CA HIS A 143 -12.59 11.66 -3.68
C HIS A 143 -13.55 10.65 -3.02
N ARG A 144 -13.02 9.50 -2.57
CA ARG A 144 -13.84 8.48 -1.89
C ARG A 144 -14.25 8.87 -0.47
N LEU A 145 -13.47 9.70 0.21
CA LEU A 145 -13.80 10.26 1.53
C LEU A 145 -14.83 11.39 1.47
N ARG A 146 -15.01 12.03 0.32
CA ARG A 146 -15.93 13.16 0.14
C ARG A 146 -17.36 12.90 0.63
N PRO A 147 -18.00 11.77 0.31
CA PRO A 147 -19.32 11.45 0.87
C PRO A 147 -19.31 11.35 2.40
N ALA A 148 -18.22 10.88 3.00
CA ALA A 148 -18.09 10.75 4.45
C ALA A 148 -18.02 12.11 5.18
N LEU A 149 -17.73 13.20 4.47
CA LEU A 149 -17.63 14.56 5.01
C LEU A 149 -18.87 15.44 4.75
N ASN A 150 -20.03 14.85 4.52
CA ASN A 150 -21.29 15.57 4.24
C ASN A 150 -21.34 16.41 2.95
N GLY A 151 -20.51 16.11 1.97
CA GLY A 151 -20.69 16.43 0.54
C GLY A 151 -20.83 17.88 0.09
N LYS A 152 -20.45 18.90 0.89
CA LYS A 152 -20.53 20.30 0.46
C LYS A 152 -19.42 20.62 -0.58
N ALA A 153 -19.78 21.41 -1.59
CA ALA A 153 -18.82 21.93 -2.58
C ALA A 153 -17.64 22.61 -1.86
N ASN A 154 -16.41 22.45 -2.34
CA ASN A 154 -15.16 22.93 -1.76
C ASN A 154 -14.51 22.02 -0.67
N GLN A 155 -14.87 20.74 -0.56
CA GLN A 155 -14.29 19.81 0.43
C GLN A 155 -13.20 18.88 -0.12
N ASP A 156 -12.86 18.93 -1.41
CA ASP A 156 -11.85 18.04 -1.99
C ASP A 156 -10.49 18.20 -1.30
N SER A 157 -10.08 19.43 -1.01
CA SER A 157 -8.85 19.71 -0.26
C SER A 157 -8.92 19.18 1.18
N LYS A 158 -10.06 19.34 1.86
CA LYS A 158 -10.25 18.81 3.23
C LYS A 158 -10.28 17.29 3.23
N ALA A 159 -10.98 16.66 2.29
CA ALA A 159 -11.05 15.21 2.16
C ALA A 159 -9.68 14.60 1.86
N ARG A 160 -8.90 15.22 0.97
CA ARG A 160 -7.52 14.82 0.68
C ARG A 160 -6.63 14.94 1.92
N LYS A 161 -6.69 16.06 2.65
CA LYS A 161 -5.94 16.26 3.89
C LYS A 161 -6.30 15.24 4.97
N LEU A 162 -7.59 14.96 5.14
CA LEU A 162 -8.06 13.93 6.08
C LEU A 162 -7.55 12.54 5.68
N GLY A 163 -7.67 12.17 4.39
CA GLY A 163 -7.14 10.90 3.89
C GLY A 163 -5.62 10.76 4.12
N MET A 164 -4.88 11.84 3.89
CA MET A 164 -3.45 11.91 4.17
C MET A 164 -3.16 11.74 5.66
N ALA A 165 -3.88 12.45 6.53
CA ALA A 165 -3.70 12.38 7.97
C ALA A 165 -4.00 10.96 8.51
N ILE A 166 -5.12 10.36 8.10
CA ILE A 166 -5.47 8.98 8.46
C ILE A 166 -4.37 8.01 7.99
N SER A 167 -3.94 8.14 6.74
CA SER A 167 -2.93 7.24 6.18
C SER A 167 -1.58 7.39 6.88
N ALA A 168 -1.13 8.62 7.13
CA ALA A 168 0.14 8.91 7.78
C ALA A 168 0.14 8.43 9.23
N PHE A 169 -0.91 8.76 9.98
CA PHE A 169 -1.03 8.39 11.40
C PHE A 169 -1.11 6.88 11.57
N THR A 170 -2.03 6.21 10.85
CA THR A 170 -2.21 4.76 10.94
C THR A 170 -0.95 4.00 10.54
N SER A 171 -0.33 4.37 9.40
CA SER A 171 0.88 3.68 8.96
C SER A 171 2.09 3.98 9.86
N GLY A 172 2.20 5.19 10.40
CA GLY A 172 3.26 5.57 11.33
C GLY A 172 3.18 4.77 12.62
N LEU A 173 2.01 4.74 13.26
CA LEU A 173 1.79 3.99 14.49
C LEU A 173 2.04 2.48 14.31
N LEU A 174 1.47 1.89 13.24
CA LEU A 174 1.68 0.47 12.95
C LEU A 174 3.15 0.15 12.67
N THR A 175 3.87 1.01 11.94
CA THR A 175 5.31 0.84 11.70
C THR A 175 6.09 0.92 13.01
N TYR A 176 5.74 1.85 13.90
CA TYR A 176 6.35 1.94 15.22
C TYR A 176 6.17 0.64 16.01
N HIS A 177 4.95 0.11 16.08
CA HIS A 177 4.67 -1.16 16.76
C HIS A 177 5.39 -2.36 16.11
N LEU A 178 5.51 -2.37 14.79
CA LEU A 178 6.22 -3.44 14.07
C LEU A 178 7.73 -3.43 14.37
N LEU A 179 8.34 -2.24 14.39
CA LEU A 179 9.80 -2.10 14.56
C LEU A 179 10.24 -2.11 16.01
N PHE A 180 9.44 -1.61 16.94
CA PHE A 180 9.82 -1.40 18.34
C PHE A 180 8.94 -2.17 19.33
N GLY A 181 7.87 -2.81 18.87
CA GLY A 181 6.99 -3.61 19.72
C GLY A 181 7.67 -4.86 20.27
N ARG A 182 7.34 -5.24 21.50
CA ARG A 182 7.97 -6.35 22.22
C ARG A 182 7.90 -7.70 21.52
N SER A 183 6.90 -7.92 20.66
CA SER A 183 6.68 -9.20 19.98
C SER A 183 7.08 -9.20 18.51
N GLY A 184 7.32 -8.03 17.90
CA GLY A 184 7.53 -7.91 16.43
C GLY A 184 6.34 -8.41 15.60
N ASN A 185 5.21 -8.76 16.24
CA ASN A 185 4.04 -9.33 15.60
C ASN A 185 2.81 -8.44 15.86
N LEU A 186 2.42 -7.69 14.84
CA LEU A 186 1.27 -6.78 14.89
C LEU A 186 -0.05 -7.48 15.23
N LYS A 187 -0.21 -8.76 14.89
CA LYS A 187 -1.45 -9.50 15.15
C LYS A 187 -1.74 -9.66 16.63
N HIS A 188 -0.71 -9.83 17.45
CA HIS A 188 -0.86 -9.95 18.91
C HIS A 188 -1.18 -8.62 19.59
N GLN A 189 -0.90 -7.49 18.95
CA GLN A 189 -1.14 -6.15 19.46
C GLN A 189 -2.36 -5.47 18.81
N ARG A 190 -3.13 -6.23 18.03
CA ARG A 190 -4.23 -5.70 17.21
C ARG A 190 -5.20 -4.85 18.01
N ASP A 191 -5.72 -5.36 19.09
CA ASP A 191 -6.78 -4.70 19.89
C ASP A 191 -6.26 -3.44 20.58
N GLU A 192 -5.01 -3.48 21.06
CA GLU A 192 -4.32 -2.34 21.66
C GLU A 192 -4.11 -1.22 20.62
N ILE A 193 -3.53 -1.56 19.48
CA ILE A 193 -3.28 -0.64 18.36
C ILE A 193 -4.59 -0.03 17.89
N GLN A 194 -5.63 -0.85 17.73
CA GLN A 194 -6.94 -0.39 17.28
C GLN A 194 -7.55 0.61 18.26
N SER A 195 -7.54 0.29 19.55
CA SER A 195 -8.06 1.16 20.60
C SER A 195 -7.30 2.48 20.69
N GLU A 196 -5.99 2.47 20.47
CA GLU A 196 -5.14 3.65 20.46
C GLU A 196 -5.44 4.55 19.24
N LEU A 197 -5.60 3.94 18.05
CA LEU A 197 -5.98 4.66 16.83
C LEU A 197 -7.36 5.31 16.95
N GLU A 198 -8.32 4.60 17.49
CA GLU A 198 -9.69 5.13 17.68
C GLU A 198 -9.71 6.32 18.62
N ARG A 199 -9.02 6.23 19.75
CA ARG A 199 -8.89 7.34 20.71
C ARG A 199 -8.21 8.56 20.09
N SER A 200 -7.12 8.34 19.37
CA SER A 200 -6.36 9.41 18.75
C SER A 200 -7.12 10.11 17.62
N VAL A 201 -7.86 9.37 16.81
CA VAL A 201 -8.70 9.97 15.75
C VAL A 201 -9.87 10.74 16.31
N GLN A 202 -10.50 10.27 17.40
CA GLN A 202 -11.56 11.03 18.08
C GLN A 202 -11.06 12.37 18.63
N THR A 203 -9.81 12.43 19.04
CA THR A 203 -9.19 13.67 19.56
C THR A 203 -8.87 14.67 18.44
N LEU A 204 -8.71 14.19 17.18
CA LEU A 204 -8.38 15.02 16.02
C LEU A 204 -9.61 15.53 15.25
N MET A 205 -10.82 15.06 15.58
CA MET A 205 -12.10 15.47 14.95
C MET A 205 -12.79 16.57 15.76
#